data_5d37cf889ce7140bb4751374a550d521
#
_entry.id   5d37cf889ce7140bb4751374a550d521
#
_cell.length_a   1.000
_cell.length_b   1.000
_cell.length_c   1.000
_cell.angle_alpha   90.00
_cell.angle_beta   90.00
_cell.angle_gamma   90.00
#
_symmetry.space_group_name_H-M   'P 1'
#
loop_
_entity.id
_entity.type
_entity.pdbx_description
1 polymer ?
#
loop_
_entity_poly.entity_id
_entity_poly.type
_entity_poly.pdbx_seq_one_letter_code
_entity_poly.pdbx_strand_id
1 'polypeptide(L)'
;MGFCQALQVRFAMGDAMKKIVLGALAAACFPPFALAQASVQLYGIADAGLMWQRGSSPKIISGGADGSRIGFKGSEDLGRGLKAVFNLEARIELDTGKQQPTLVNENQGFYLTRGMGALPPNLLAVVRTALQPPGGPAVNPENALFDRTSMVGLITPVGAILLGRMYTPGYEVFAAADTFEVGTGGTWGSVTGGTGGFQTLGADIRSQRALQYRIALPSGLGGSVMIAGRGSGYLGLYDKFWGAAITYKAGPWDVGIGHNHAYDPAGTPSLRTTTIGGSYSWNDWKFFAGWHDQRNRHSALLPTYIAGWDAQIAPQLAPLGPATGAALRAVFVNNISFNSQQDAVGYQTGLQYRTGPGRVLASIARQNDRMPSNSDATLFALGYNYYLSKRTDIYAVASYIKNDNEAQYSPATAGAPGGFTPSPGENGRAFQLGVRHRF
;
A
#
# COMPACT_ATOMS: atom_id res chain seq x y z
N MET A 1 -58.21 -18.47 -68.74
CA MET A 1 -59.38 -19.11 -68.13
C MET A 1 -58.89 -20.39 -67.47
N GLY A 2 -58.90 -20.54 -66.16
CA GLY A 2 -58.46 -21.73 -65.47
C GLY A 2 -58.37 -21.47 -63.96
N PHE A 3 -59.36 -21.94 -63.26
CA PHE A 3 -59.63 -21.76 -61.83
C PHE A 3 -58.53 -22.28 -60.90
N CYS A 4 -58.13 -21.47 -60.00
CA CYS A 4 -57.33 -21.85 -58.84
C CYS A 4 -58.27 -22.10 -57.66
N GLN A 5 -58.50 -23.35 -57.26
CA GLN A 5 -59.18 -23.71 -56.02
C GLN A 5 -58.16 -23.89 -54.91
N ALA A 6 -58.17 -23.01 -53.94
CA ALA A 6 -57.38 -23.11 -52.72
C ALA A 6 -58.03 -24.13 -51.76
N LEU A 7 -57.27 -25.19 -51.43
CA LEU A 7 -57.63 -26.17 -50.40
C LEU A 7 -57.30 -25.59 -49.01
N GLN A 8 -58.33 -25.15 -48.28
CA GLN A 8 -58.20 -24.79 -46.85
C GLN A 8 -58.18 -26.05 -45.98
N VAL A 9 -57.02 -26.50 -45.58
CA VAL A 9 -56.89 -27.51 -44.55
C VAL A 9 -56.88 -26.79 -43.17
N ARG A 10 -58.02 -26.85 -42.45
CA ARG A 10 -58.09 -26.41 -41.05
C ARG A 10 -57.59 -27.53 -40.17
N PHE A 11 -56.39 -27.43 -39.67
CA PHE A 11 -55.91 -28.25 -38.54
C PHE A 11 -56.50 -27.69 -37.23
N ALA A 12 -57.46 -28.40 -36.66
CA ALA A 12 -57.90 -28.15 -35.29
C ALA A 12 -56.87 -28.66 -34.31
N MET A 13 -55.89 -27.82 -33.96
CA MET A 13 -54.96 -28.13 -32.87
C MET A 13 -55.68 -27.94 -31.52
N GLY A 14 -55.73 -29.01 -30.73
CA GLY A 14 -56.27 -28.94 -29.36
C GLY A 14 -55.50 -27.97 -28.47
N ASP A 15 -56.18 -27.41 -27.46
CA ASP A 15 -55.63 -26.39 -26.57
C ASP A 15 -54.35 -26.82 -25.85
N ALA A 16 -54.15 -28.10 -25.65
CA ALA A 16 -52.91 -28.65 -25.08
C ALA A 16 -51.68 -28.48 -26.06
N MET A 17 -51.90 -28.66 -27.36
CA MET A 17 -50.87 -28.54 -28.38
C MET A 17 -50.50 -27.08 -28.66
N LYS A 18 -51.46 -26.15 -28.54
CA LYS A 18 -51.21 -24.70 -28.60
C LYS A 18 -50.33 -24.23 -27.45
N LYS A 19 -50.53 -24.73 -26.23
CA LYS A 19 -49.72 -24.42 -25.05
C LYS A 19 -48.30 -24.98 -25.16
N ILE A 20 -48.13 -26.15 -25.73
CA ILE A 20 -46.80 -26.76 -25.98
C ILE A 20 -46.02 -25.97 -27.05
N VAL A 21 -46.70 -25.55 -28.14
CA VAL A 21 -46.02 -24.74 -29.19
C VAL A 21 -45.68 -23.33 -28.69
N LEU A 22 -46.53 -22.68 -27.88
CA LEU A 22 -46.19 -21.43 -27.23
C LEU A 22 -45.05 -21.58 -26.22
N GLY A 23 -45.01 -22.68 -25.46
CA GLY A 23 -43.94 -22.98 -24.54
C GLY A 23 -42.57 -23.21 -25.25
N ALA A 24 -42.60 -23.92 -26.40
CA ALA A 24 -41.41 -24.18 -27.20
C ALA A 24 -40.91 -22.91 -27.92
N LEU A 25 -41.81 -22.02 -28.40
CA LEU A 25 -41.41 -20.72 -28.97
C LEU A 25 -40.86 -19.76 -27.89
N ALA A 26 -41.40 -19.78 -26.68
CA ALA A 26 -40.87 -18.99 -25.56
C ALA A 26 -39.48 -19.49 -25.12
N ALA A 27 -39.23 -20.79 -25.14
CA ALA A 27 -37.92 -21.38 -24.86
C ALA A 27 -36.87 -21.09 -25.96
N ALA A 28 -37.30 -20.95 -27.21
CA ALA A 28 -36.37 -20.59 -28.34
C ALA A 28 -35.99 -19.10 -28.42
N CYS A 29 -36.70 -18.24 -27.66
CA CYS A 29 -36.39 -16.80 -27.57
C CYS A 29 -35.40 -16.44 -26.45
N PHE A 30 -35.00 -17.38 -25.58
CA PHE A 30 -33.88 -17.17 -24.73
C PHE A 30 -32.59 -17.42 -25.57
N PRO A 31 -31.75 -16.42 -25.78
CA PRO A 31 -30.43 -16.68 -26.35
C PRO A 31 -29.76 -17.75 -25.48
N PRO A 32 -29.03 -18.71 -26.04
CA PRO A 32 -28.25 -19.62 -25.21
C PRO A 32 -27.42 -18.71 -24.33
N PHE A 33 -27.60 -18.84 -23.00
CA PHE A 33 -26.65 -18.24 -22.08
C PHE A 33 -25.31 -18.83 -22.52
N ALA A 34 -24.54 -18.05 -23.27
CA ALA A 34 -23.12 -18.34 -23.43
C ALA A 34 -22.64 -18.46 -21.98
N LEU A 35 -22.27 -19.67 -21.57
CA LEU A 35 -21.61 -19.89 -20.30
C LEU A 35 -20.29 -19.13 -20.46
N ALA A 36 -20.36 -17.83 -20.17
CA ALA A 36 -19.17 -17.01 -20.03
C ALA A 36 -18.36 -17.72 -18.97
N GLN A 37 -17.23 -18.27 -19.37
CA GLN A 37 -16.38 -19.07 -18.50
C GLN A 37 -15.79 -18.12 -17.46
N ALA A 38 -16.55 -17.91 -16.37
CA ALA A 38 -16.10 -17.12 -15.25
C ALA A 38 -14.87 -17.84 -14.67
N SER A 39 -13.69 -17.27 -14.86
CA SER A 39 -12.47 -17.81 -14.30
C SER A 39 -12.20 -17.20 -12.94
N VAL A 40 -12.26 -17.99 -11.88
CA VAL A 40 -11.77 -17.62 -10.56
C VAL A 40 -10.41 -18.26 -10.36
N GLN A 41 -9.42 -17.43 -10.09
CA GLN A 41 -8.04 -17.87 -9.81
C GLN A 41 -7.71 -17.60 -8.35
N LEU A 42 -7.32 -18.64 -7.63
CA LEU A 42 -6.58 -18.51 -6.38
C LEU A 42 -5.11 -18.18 -6.71
N TYR A 43 -4.55 -17.21 -6.02
CA TYR A 43 -3.14 -16.84 -6.15
C TYR A 43 -2.57 -16.38 -4.81
N GLY A 44 -1.26 -16.33 -4.71
CA GLY A 44 -0.64 -15.80 -3.50
C GLY A 44 0.88 -15.74 -3.57
N ILE A 45 1.43 -15.22 -2.48
CA ILE A 45 2.86 -15.14 -2.23
C ILE A 45 3.10 -15.58 -0.79
N ALA A 46 3.97 -16.55 -0.63
CA ALA A 46 4.55 -16.94 0.65
C ALA A 46 6.01 -16.46 0.66
N ASP A 47 6.31 -15.51 1.53
CA ASP A 47 7.63 -14.90 1.69
C ASP A 47 7.98 -14.86 3.17
N ALA A 48 9.02 -15.59 3.57
CA ALA A 48 9.52 -15.61 4.94
C ALA A 48 11.05 -15.60 4.96
N GLY A 49 11.61 -15.02 6.00
CA GLY A 49 13.06 -14.90 6.11
C GLY A 49 13.54 -14.62 7.52
N LEU A 50 14.83 -14.46 7.63
CA LEU A 50 15.53 -14.01 8.83
C LEU A 50 15.93 -12.55 8.65
N MET A 51 15.80 -11.76 9.70
CA MET A 51 16.25 -10.38 9.73
C MET A 51 17.09 -10.10 10.96
N TRP A 52 18.25 -9.53 10.73
CA TRP A 52 19.11 -8.93 11.74
C TRP A 52 19.03 -7.42 11.55
N GLN A 53 18.55 -6.72 12.56
CA GLN A 53 18.37 -5.27 12.51
C GLN A 53 18.94 -4.65 13.77
N ARG A 54 19.61 -3.49 13.64
CA ARG A 54 20.15 -2.75 14.79
C ARG A 54 19.01 -2.35 15.74
N GLY A 55 19.21 -2.57 17.02
CA GLY A 55 18.20 -2.26 18.06
C GLY A 55 17.10 -3.30 18.21
N SER A 56 17.22 -4.47 17.56
CA SER A 56 16.28 -5.58 17.68
C SER A 56 17.03 -6.91 17.70
N SER A 57 16.49 -7.90 18.39
CA SER A 57 16.98 -9.28 18.30
C SER A 57 16.75 -9.85 16.90
N PRO A 58 17.59 -10.77 16.42
CA PRO A 58 17.34 -11.51 15.19
C PRO A 58 15.99 -12.22 15.26
N LYS A 59 15.22 -12.15 14.18
CA LYS A 59 13.88 -12.75 14.14
C LYS A 59 13.51 -13.29 12.78
N ILE A 60 12.53 -14.19 12.78
CA ILE A 60 11.81 -14.57 11.58
C ILE A 60 10.87 -13.42 11.21
N ILE A 61 10.82 -13.09 9.93
CA ILE A 61 9.93 -12.07 9.37
C ILE A 61 9.07 -12.68 8.28
N SER A 62 7.89 -12.13 8.10
CA SER A 62 7.03 -12.38 6.95
C SER A 62 7.13 -11.23 5.96
N GLY A 63 7.08 -11.54 4.66
CA GLY A 63 7.03 -10.52 3.63
C GLY A 63 8.30 -9.67 3.53
N GLY A 64 9.46 -10.28 3.59
CA GLY A 64 10.74 -9.57 3.45
C GLY A 64 10.87 -8.87 2.11
N ALA A 65 10.85 -9.60 1.02
CA ALA A 65 10.94 -9.06 -0.33
C ALA A 65 9.57 -8.76 -0.95
N ASP A 66 8.50 -9.45 -0.52
CA ASP A 66 7.15 -9.20 -1.02
C ASP A 66 6.12 -9.58 0.06
N GLY A 67 5.19 -8.70 0.41
CA GLY A 67 4.23 -8.97 1.48
C GLY A 67 3.46 -10.26 1.23
N SER A 68 3.55 -11.23 2.16
CA SER A 68 2.87 -12.51 2.08
C SER A 68 1.36 -12.31 2.01
N ARG A 69 0.70 -13.06 1.11
CA ARG A 69 -0.72 -12.84 0.78
C ARG A 69 -1.38 -14.05 0.16
N ILE A 70 -2.69 -14.10 0.30
CA ILE A 70 -3.57 -14.96 -0.47
C ILE A 70 -4.64 -14.11 -1.13
N GLY A 71 -5.04 -14.44 -2.34
CA GLY A 71 -6.04 -13.68 -3.06
C GLY A 71 -6.88 -14.51 -4.01
N PHE A 72 -8.06 -13.97 -4.30
CA PHE A 72 -8.98 -14.48 -5.30
C PHE A 72 -9.21 -13.37 -6.32
N LYS A 73 -9.00 -13.67 -7.59
CA LYS A 73 -9.32 -12.76 -8.68
C LYS A 73 -10.12 -13.50 -9.73
N GLY A 74 -10.98 -12.77 -10.40
CA GLY A 74 -11.78 -13.37 -11.47
C GLY A 74 -12.16 -12.36 -12.50
N SER A 75 -12.56 -12.89 -13.66
CA SER A 75 -13.12 -12.10 -14.74
C SER A 75 -14.22 -12.88 -15.45
N GLU A 76 -15.23 -12.14 -15.92
CA GLU A 76 -16.32 -12.63 -16.75
C GLU A 76 -16.40 -11.75 -17.99
N ASP A 77 -16.40 -12.37 -19.16
CA ASP A 77 -16.59 -11.67 -20.43
C ASP A 77 -18.11 -11.45 -20.65
N LEU A 78 -18.51 -10.18 -20.71
CA LEU A 78 -19.91 -9.78 -20.89
C LEU A 78 -20.24 -9.53 -22.37
N GLY A 79 -19.29 -9.78 -23.27
CA GLY A 79 -19.42 -9.50 -24.69
C GLY A 79 -19.16 -8.03 -25.03
N ARG A 80 -19.03 -7.74 -26.35
CA ARG A 80 -18.83 -6.39 -26.89
C ARG A 80 -17.62 -5.65 -26.28
N GLY A 81 -16.59 -6.37 -25.83
CA GLY A 81 -15.40 -5.79 -25.20
C GLY A 81 -15.60 -5.37 -23.74
N LEU A 82 -16.71 -5.74 -23.12
CA LEU A 82 -16.99 -5.52 -21.71
C LEU A 82 -16.55 -6.73 -20.90
N LYS A 83 -15.87 -6.52 -19.76
CA LYS A 83 -15.52 -7.56 -18.79
C LYS A 83 -15.79 -7.08 -17.37
N ALA A 84 -16.52 -7.88 -16.60
CA ALA A 84 -16.58 -7.73 -15.15
C ALA A 84 -15.31 -8.33 -14.54
N VAL A 85 -14.74 -7.68 -13.53
CA VAL A 85 -13.54 -8.16 -12.82
C VAL A 85 -13.69 -7.96 -11.33
N PHE A 86 -13.07 -8.82 -10.54
CA PHE A 86 -12.91 -8.60 -9.11
C PHE A 86 -11.51 -9.02 -8.65
N ASN A 87 -11.07 -8.47 -7.53
CA ASN A 87 -9.86 -8.90 -6.84
C ASN A 87 -10.05 -8.71 -5.33
N LEU A 88 -9.85 -9.79 -4.57
CA LEU A 88 -9.89 -9.84 -3.11
C LEU A 88 -8.55 -10.38 -2.63
N GLU A 89 -7.78 -9.59 -1.89
CA GLU A 89 -6.43 -9.95 -1.45
C GLU A 89 -6.26 -9.69 0.04
N ALA A 90 -5.96 -10.75 0.78
CA ALA A 90 -5.70 -10.76 2.21
C ALA A 90 -4.20 -10.92 2.50
N ARG A 91 -3.72 -10.21 3.50
CA ARG A 91 -2.40 -10.42 4.08
C ARG A 91 -2.37 -11.69 4.92
N ILE A 92 -1.24 -12.37 4.94
CA ILE A 92 -0.94 -13.47 5.87
C ILE A 92 0.49 -13.29 6.35
N GLU A 93 0.68 -13.13 7.66
CA GLU A 93 2.03 -13.10 8.25
C GLU A 93 2.46 -14.53 8.55
N LEU A 94 3.49 -15.02 7.85
CA LEU A 94 3.94 -16.42 7.96
C LEU A 94 4.67 -16.73 9.27
N ASP A 95 5.16 -15.70 9.95
CA ASP A 95 5.82 -15.81 11.25
C ASP A 95 4.83 -16.00 12.41
N THR A 96 3.58 -15.52 12.24
CA THR A 96 2.57 -15.50 13.30
C THR A 96 1.24 -16.15 12.92
N GLY A 97 0.98 -16.37 11.64
CA GLY A 97 -0.33 -16.80 11.12
C GLY A 97 -1.41 -15.72 11.17
N LYS A 98 -1.08 -14.48 11.53
CA LYS A 98 -2.02 -13.36 11.68
C LYS A 98 -2.13 -12.54 10.39
N GLN A 99 -3.12 -11.63 10.34
CA GLN A 99 -3.28 -10.64 9.29
C GLN A 99 -2.72 -9.25 9.66
N GLN A 100 -1.95 -9.18 10.71
CA GLN A 100 -1.41 -7.96 11.27
C GLN A 100 0.10 -8.07 11.40
N PRO A 101 0.88 -7.37 10.55
CA PRO A 101 2.31 -7.30 10.75
C PRO A 101 2.62 -6.45 11.97
N THR A 102 3.62 -6.87 12.71
CA THR A 102 4.25 -6.06 13.74
C THR A 102 5.32 -5.16 13.12
N LEU A 103 5.72 -4.10 13.82
CA LEU A 103 6.95 -3.37 13.47
C LEU A 103 8.13 -4.34 13.43
N VAL A 104 9.04 -4.11 12.49
CA VAL A 104 10.26 -4.91 12.40
C VAL A 104 11.14 -4.71 13.63
N ASN A 105 11.16 -3.53 14.20
CA ASN A 105 11.71 -3.31 15.53
C ASN A 105 10.68 -2.64 16.46
N GLU A 106 10.85 -2.86 17.78
CA GLU A 106 9.93 -2.39 18.81
C GLU A 106 10.31 -1.02 19.37
N ASN A 107 11.37 -0.41 18.86
CA ASN A 107 11.80 0.91 19.32
C ASN A 107 10.75 1.96 18.98
N GLN A 108 10.49 2.84 19.91
CA GLN A 108 9.56 3.94 19.76
C GLN A 108 10.30 5.20 19.32
N GLY A 109 9.67 5.98 18.42
CA GLY A 109 10.20 7.28 18.08
C GLY A 109 10.22 8.21 19.31
N PHE A 110 11.38 8.81 19.57
CA PHE A 110 11.52 9.76 20.69
C PHE A 110 10.58 10.96 20.56
N TYR A 111 10.10 11.26 19.38
CA TYR A 111 9.16 12.34 19.11
C TYR A 111 7.89 12.28 19.96
N LEU A 112 7.47 11.09 20.41
CA LEU A 112 6.32 10.92 21.31
C LEU A 112 6.58 11.47 22.70
N THR A 113 7.84 11.44 23.17
CA THR A 113 8.24 11.82 24.51
C THR A 113 9.23 12.98 24.57
N ARG A 114 9.48 13.64 23.44
CA ARG A 114 10.35 14.82 23.36
C ARG A 114 9.90 15.88 24.37
N GLY A 115 10.82 16.47 25.11
CA GLY A 115 10.52 17.47 26.14
C GLY A 115 9.83 16.95 27.39
N MET A 116 9.60 15.65 27.52
CA MET A 116 8.98 14.99 28.67
C MET A 116 9.99 14.32 29.63
N GLY A 117 11.26 14.68 29.55
CA GLY A 117 12.31 14.08 30.36
C GLY A 117 12.14 14.19 31.88
N ALA A 118 11.27 15.10 32.36
CA ALA A 118 10.88 15.23 33.77
C ALA A 118 9.87 14.16 34.23
N LEU A 119 9.25 13.41 33.30
CA LEU A 119 8.35 12.31 33.67
C LEU A 119 9.13 11.14 34.23
N PRO A 120 8.60 10.46 35.25
CA PRO A 120 9.15 9.18 35.71
C PRO A 120 9.28 8.17 34.57
N PRO A 121 10.31 7.31 34.54
CA PRO A 121 10.52 6.37 33.45
C PRO A 121 9.35 5.45 33.14
N ASN A 122 8.61 5.02 34.16
CA ASN A 122 7.40 4.21 34.00
C ASN A 122 6.29 4.95 33.24
N LEU A 123 6.10 6.24 33.49
CA LEU A 123 5.12 7.05 32.77
C LEU A 123 5.59 7.37 31.34
N LEU A 124 6.88 7.59 31.12
CA LEU A 124 7.43 7.70 29.77
C LEU A 124 7.20 6.42 28.95
N ALA A 125 7.36 5.24 29.56
CA ALA A 125 7.07 3.97 28.91
C ALA A 125 5.58 3.85 28.55
N VAL A 126 4.68 4.26 29.46
CA VAL A 126 3.23 4.29 29.19
C VAL A 126 2.91 5.22 28.04
N VAL A 127 3.46 6.44 28.01
CA VAL A 127 3.26 7.37 26.88
C VAL A 127 3.68 6.73 25.57
N ARG A 128 4.86 6.12 25.53
CA ARG A 128 5.37 5.45 24.31
C ARG A 128 4.47 4.31 23.83
N THR A 129 3.90 3.56 24.75
CA THR A 129 3.07 2.39 24.43
C THR A 129 1.61 2.77 24.12
N ALA A 130 1.03 3.67 24.93
CA ALA A 130 -0.38 4.03 24.83
C ALA A 130 -0.69 4.91 23.62
N LEU A 131 0.28 5.65 23.12
CA LEU A 131 0.11 6.57 21.97
C LEU A 131 0.34 5.90 20.62
N GLN A 132 0.56 4.60 20.59
CA GLN A 132 0.48 3.88 19.33
C GLN A 132 -0.96 3.84 18.84
N PRO A 133 -1.20 3.95 17.52
CA PRO A 133 -2.53 3.67 16.98
C PRO A 133 -3.06 2.36 17.55
N PRO A 134 -4.37 2.24 17.81
CA PRO A 134 -4.95 0.97 18.30
C PRO A 134 -4.49 -0.19 17.40
N GLY A 135 -3.84 -1.19 18.00
CA GLY A 135 -3.27 -2.32 17.26
C GLY A 135 -1.80 -2.15 16.84
N GLY A 136 -1.09 -1.12 17.35
CA GLY A 136 0.29 -0.81 16.98
C GLY A 136 0.40 -0.05 15.66
N PRO A 137 1.61 0.17 15.13
CA PRO A 137 1.82 0.73 13.79
C PRO A 137 1.38 -0.29 12.75
N ALA A 138 0.09 -0.47 12.68
CA ALA A 138 -0.55 -1.55 12.01
C ALA A 138 -0.80 -1.19 10.56
N VAL A 139 -0.40 -2.04 9.66
CA VAL A 139 -0.78 -1.95 8.25
C VAL A 139 -2.24 -2.38 8.06
N ASN A 140 -2.78 -3.18 8.97
CA ASN A 140 -4.18 -3.62 9.03
C ASN A 140 -4.81 -3.40 10.42
N PRO A 141 -4.96 -2.15 10.88
CA PRO A 141 -5.41 -1.84 12.23
C PRO A 141 -6.87 -2.19 12.52
N GLU A 142 -7.69 -2.32 11.48
CA GLU A 142 -9.11 -2.67 11.60
C GLU A 142 -9.35 -4.18 11.48
N ASN A 143 -8.30 -5.00 11.37
CA ASN A 143 -8.37 -6.44 11.14
C ASN A 143 -9.24 -6.81 9.93
N ALA A 144 -9.20 -6.00 8.88
CA ALA A 144 -9.95 -6.26 7.67
C ALA A 144 -9.49 -7.57 7.01
N LEU A 145 -10.42 -8.43 6.62
CA LEU A 145 -10.11 -9.72 5.97
C LEU A 145 -9.33 -9.50 4.66
N PHE A 146 -9.75 -8.56 3.83
CA PHE A 146 -9.09 -8.19 2.59
C PHE A 146 -8.45 -6.81 2.71
N ASP A 147 -7.41 -6.71 3.55
CA ASP A 147 -6.73 -5.45 3.87
C ASP A 147 -5.90 -4.88 2.73
N ARG A 148 -5.54 -5.70 1.73
CA ARG A 148 -4.68 -5.28 0.62
C ARG A 148 -5.49 -4.73 -0.55
N THR A 149 -6.19 -5.58 -1.26
CA THR A 149 -7.08 -5.21 -2.35
C THR A 149 -8.45 -5.83 -2.13
N SER A 150 -9.50 -5.05 -2.28
CA SER A 150 -10.89 -5.51 -2.23
C SER A 150 -11.68 -4.66 -3.21
N MET A 151 -11.81 -5.13 -4.46
CA MET A 151 -12.41 -4.34 -5.52
C MET A 151 -13.21 -5.19 -6.50
N VAL A 152 -14.19 -4.53 -7.11
CA VAL A 152 -14.93 -4.98 -8.29
C VAL A 152 -14.82 -3.91 -9.38
N GLY A 153 -14.92 -4.30 -10.64
CA GLY A 153 -14.84 -3.33 -11.72
C GLY A 153 -15.38 -3.81 -13.04
N LEU A 154 -15.48 -2.86 -13.96
CA LEU A 154 -15.88 -3.07 -15.34
C LEU A 154 -14.77 -2.58 -16.26
N ILE A 155 -14.23 -3.48 -17.07
CA ILE A 155 -13.32 -3.14 -18.15
C ILE A 155 -14.17 -2.90 -19.41
N THR A 156 -13.89 -1.80 -20.09
CA THR A 156 -14.56 -1.37 -21.32
C THR A 156 -13.52 -1.14 -22.42
N PRO A 157 -13.92 -0.99 -23.71
CA PRO A 157 -12.99 -0.64 -24.77
C PRO A 157 -12.26 0.70 -24.57
N VAL A 158 -12.79 1.58 -23.73
CA VAL A 158 -12.23 2.93 -23.49
C VAL A 158 -11.55 3.07 -22.12
N GLY A 159 -11.44 2.00 -21.35
CA GLY A 159 -10.79 2.00 -20.03
C GLY A 159 -11.51 1.14 -19.00
N ALA A 160 -11.08 1.18 -17.78
CA ALA A 160 -11.63 0.41 -16.66
C ALA A 160 -12.17 1.32 -15.57
N ILE A 161 -13.32 0.98 -15.01
CA ILE A 161 -13.93 1.61 -13.83
C ILE A 161 -13.84 0.59 -12.70
N LEU A 162 -13.18 0.96 -11.60
CA LEU A 162 -12.93 0.10 -10.45
C LEU A 162 -13.50 0.74 -9.19
N LEU A 163 -14.11 -0.08 -8.33
CA LEU A 163 -14.74 0.33 -7.08
C LEU A 163 -14.21 -0.51 -5.92
N GLY A 164 -13.86 0.14 -4.81
CA GLY A 164 -13.44 -0.54 -3.58
C GLY A 164 -12.13 -0.03 -2.99
N ARG A 165 -11.32 -0.96 -2.45
CA ARG A 165 -9.99 -0.69 -1.88
C ARG A 165 -8.92 -1.16 -2.85
N MET A 166 -8.02 -0.25 -3.22
CA MET A 166 -6.95 -0.51 -4.20
C MET A 166 -5.78 0.45 -4.03
N TYR A 167 -4.69 0.20 -4.76
CA TYR A 167 -3.54 1.08 -4.81
C TYR A 167 -3.90 2.47 -5.34
N THR A 168 -3.26 3.50 -4.77
CA THR A 168 -3.41 4.88 -5.21
C THR A 168 -2.56 5.16 -6.44
N PRO A 169 -2.97 6.11 -7.29
CA PRO A 169 -2.20 6.48 -8.48
C PRO A 169 -0.76 6.92 -8.18
N GLY A 170 -0.56 7.71 -7.12
CA GLY A 170 0.79 8.17 -6.72
C GLY A 170 1.69 7.03 -6.28
N TYR A 171 1.14 6.08 -5.52
CA TYR A 171 1.92 4.93 -5.05
C TYR A 171 2.33 3.99 -6.19
N GLU A 172 1.54 3.82 -7.23
CA GLU A 172 1.91 2.96 -8.36
C GLU A 172 3.17 3.48 -9.08
N VAL A 173 3.31 4.80 -9.23
CA VAL A 173 4.52 5.42 -9.78
C VAL A 173 5.68 5.30 -8.81
N PHE A 174 5.44 5.47 -7.50
CA PHE A 174 6.44 5.26 -6.45
C PHE A 174 7.02 3.84 -6.49
N ALA A 175 6.16 2.84 -6.62
CA ALA A 175 6.55 1.44 -6.69
C ALA A 175 7.32 1.10 -7.98
N ALA A 176 6.95 1.70 -9.12
CA ALA A 176 7.64 1.50 -10.39
C ALA A 176 9.05 2.11 -10.42
N ALA A 177 9.28 3.14 -9.59
CA ALA A 177 10.59 3.78 -9.43
C ALA A 177 11.52 3.04 -8.47
N ASP A 178 11.03 2.14 -7.61
CA ASP A 178 11.82 1.50 -6.56
C ASP A 178 12.70 0.36 -7.10
N THR A 179 14.00 0.48 -6.90
CA THR A 179 14.98 -0.54 -7.29
C THR A 179 14.75 -1.90 -6.60
N PHE A 180 14.25 -1.90 -5.36
CA PHE A 180 13.95 -3.10 -4.58
C PHE A 180 12.47 -3.50 -4.63
N GLU A 181 11.70 -2.94 -5.60
CA GLU A 181 10.31 -3.33 -5.88
C GLU A 181 9.40 -3.19 -4.65
N VAL A 182 9.65 -2.17 -3.83
CA VAL A 182 8.98 -1.90 -2.54
C VAL A 182 9.15 -3.04 -1.54
N GLY A 183 10.27 -3.79 -1.68
CA GLY A 183 10.60 -4.92 -0.81
C GLY A 183 11.93 -4.75 -0.10
N THR A 184 12.11 -5.51 0.97
CA THR A 184 13.30 -5.55 1.82
C THR A 184 13.70 -4.20 2.42
N GLY A 185 14.76 -4.17 3.21
CA GLY A 185 15.33 -2.92 3.74
C GLY A 185 15.98 -2.03 2.68
N GLY A 186 16.08 -2.51 1.43
CA GLY A 186 16.59 -1.74 0.29
C GLY A 186 15.58 -0.83 -0.38
N THR A 187 14.29 -0.93 -0.07
CA THR A 187 13.26 -0.01 -0.59
C THR A 187 13.53 1.43 -0.15
N TRP A 188 13.38 2.39 -1.06
CA TRP A 188 13.45 3.80 -0.68
C TRP A 188 12.32 4.22 0.26
N GLY A 189 11.25 3.42 0.34
CA GLY A 189 10.22 3.53 1.35
C GLY A 189 10.74 3.45 2.79
N SER A 190 11.93 2.87 3.01
CA SER A 190 12.59 2.85 4.32
C SER A 190 13.00 4.25 4.82
N VAL A 191 13.16 5.24 3.94
CA VAL A 191 13.55 6.61 4.30
C VAL A 191 12.54 7.68 3.91
N THR A 192 11.50 7.37 3.11
CA THR A 192 10.51 8.35 2.66
C THR A 192 9.29 8.47 3.57
N GLY A 193 9.27 7.79 4.70
CA GLY A 193 8.11 7.75 5.61
C GLY A 193 8.05 8.84 6.69
N GLY A 194 8.92 9.86 6.66
CA GLY A 194 9.02 10.88 7.72
C GLY A 194 9.65 10.36 9.01
N THR A 195 9.82 11.22 10.03
CA THR A 195 10.35 10.82 11.34
C THR A 195 9.45 9.83 12.07
N GLY A 196 8.17 9.76 11.71
CA GLY A 196 7.20 8.77 12.17
C GLY A 196 7.08 7.54 11.27
N GLY A 197 7.93 7.39 10.28
CA GLY A 197 8.19 6.24 9.38
C GLY A 197 7.01 5.59 8.69
N PHE A 198 5.88 5.44 9.31
CA PHE A 198 4.72 4.73 8.76
C PHE A 198 3.46 5.60 8.62
N GLN A 199 3.46 6.81 9.14
CA GLN A 199 2.24 7.65 9.17
C GLN A 199 1.78 8.10 7.79
N THR A 200 2.71 8.18 6.82
CA THR A 200 2.41 8.58 5.45
C THR A 200 2.38 7.40 4.48
N LEU A 201 3.21 6.38 4.66
CA LEU A 201 3.24 5.20 3.80
C LEU A 201 1.89 4.46 3.80
N GLY A 202 1.28 4.26 4.96
CA GLY A 202 -0.02 3.60 5.06
C GLY A 202 -1.15 4.38 4.38
N ALA A 203 -1.13 5.70 4.48
CA ALA A 203 -2.15 6.59 3.92
C ALA A 203 -2.04 6.75 2.40
N ASP A 204 -0.83 6.65 1.85
CA ASP A 204 -0.57 6.87 0.43
C ASP A 204 -0.64 5.60 -0.41
N ILE A 205 -0.36 4.42 0.15
CA ILE A 205 -0.30 3.16 -0.59
C ILE A 205 -1.67 2.76 -1.17
N ARG A 206 -2.72 2.81 -0.36
CA ARG A 206 -4.07 2.37 -0.75
C ARG A 206 -5.13 3.30 -0.20
N SER A 207 -6.23 3.41 -0.96
CA SER A 207 -7.45 4.05 -0.48
C SER A 207 -8.62 3.07 -0.53
N GLN A 208 -9.43 3.06 0.50
CA GLN A 208 -10.73 2.40 0.55
C GLN A 208 -11.83 3.36 0.11
N ARG A 209 -13.03 2.82 -0.17
CA ARG A 209 -14.21 3.58 -0.62
C ARG A 209 -13.91 4.41 -1.87
N ALA A 210 -13.02 3.89 -2.71
CA ALA A 210 -12.52 4.57 -3.89
C ALA A 210 -13.27 4.18 -5.16
N LEU A 211 -13.42 5.16 -6.03
CA LEU A 211 -13.74 5.01 -7.45
C LEU A 211 -12.51 5.38 -8.25
N GLN A 212 -12.05 4.48 -9.11
CA GLN A 212 -10.91 4.72 -9.99
C GLN A 212 -11.28 4.46 -11.45
N TYR A 213 -10.92 5.39 -12.31
CA TYR A 213 -10.88 5.17 -13.76
C TYR A 213 -9.43 4.97 -14.20
N ARG A 214 -9.20 3.99 -15.09
CA ARG A 214 -7.89 3.65 -15.64
C ARG A 214 -7.97 3.50 -17.15
N ILE A 215 -6.94 3.96 -17.83
CA ILE A 215 -6.76 3.76 -19.26
C ILE A 215 -5.34 3.28 -19.56
N ALA A 216 -5.21 2.39 -20.53
CA ALA A 216 -3.94 1.97 -21.10
C ALA A 216 -4.10 1.93 -22.63
N LEU A 217 -3.29 2.71 -23.33
CA LEU A 217 -3.34 2.82 -24.78
C LEU A 217 -2.31 1.86 -25.42
N PRO A 218 -2.54 1.41 -26.65
CA PRO A 218 -1.59 0.56 -27.37
C PRO A 218 -0.20 1.19 -27.55
N SER A 219 -0.11 2.53 -27.53
CA SER A 219 1.16 3.27 -27.57
C SER A 219 2.04 3.09 -26.33
N GLY A 220 1.51 2.47 -25.25
CA GLY A 220 2.15 2.38 -23.95
C GLY A 220 1.83 3.57 -23.01
N LEU A 221 1.18 4.62 -23.51
CA LEU A 221 0.68 5.69 -22.66
C LEU A 221 -0.51 5.18 -21.85
N GLY A 222 -0.51 5.45 -20.56
CA GLY A 222 -1.57 5.09 -19.63
C GLY A 222 -1.83 6.18 -18.61
N GLY A 223 -2.85 5.97 -17.81
CA GLY A 223 -3.16 6.88 -16.73
C GLY A 223 -4.28 6.37 -15.84
N SER A 224 -4.42 6.99 -14.69
CA SER A 224 -5.51 6.71 -13.77
C SER A 224 -5.90 7.97 -13.00
N VAL A 225 -7.17 8.07 -12.67
CA VAL A 225 -7.71 9.04 -11.72
C VAL A 225 -8.52 8.30 -10.67
N MET A 226 -8.38 8.71 -9.42
CA MET A 226 -9.05 8.12 -8.28
C MET A 226 -9.69 9.22 -7.43
N ILE A 227 -10.90 8.96 -6.97
CA ILE A 227 -11.55 9.75 -5.93
C ILE A 227 -12.06 8.83 -4.83
N ALA A 228 -12.05 9.30 -3.59
CA ALA A 228 -12.65 8.60 -2.48
C ALA A 228 -13.23 9.60 -1.48
N GLY A 229 -14.35 9.21 -0.87
CA GLY A 229 -15.08 10.03 0.08
C GLY A 229 -14.69 9.77 1.52
N ARG A 230 -15.58 10.14 2.41
CA ARG A 230 -15.44 10.01 3.87
C ARG A 230 -15.06 8.59 4.29
N GLY A 231 -14.07 8.50 5.16
CA GLY A 231 -13.52 7.24 5.64
C GLY A 231 -12.54 6.61 4.65
N SER A 232 -11.94 7.40 3.76
CA SER A 232 -10.87 6.95 2.86
C SER A 232 -9.50 6.96 3.51
N GLY A 233 -8.54 6.38 2.82
CA GLY A 233 -7.13 6.34 3.23
C GLY A 233 -6.86 5.43 4.43
N TYR A 234 -5.72 5.66 5.08
CA TYR A 234 -5.28 4.90 6.24
C TYR A 234 -6.20 5.16 7.44
N LEU A 235 -6.67 4.11 8.10
CA LEU A 235 -7.61 4.18 9.23
C LEU A 235 -8.93 4.90 8.94
N GLY A 236 -9.27 5.13 7.66
CA GLY A 236 -10.45 5.93 7.34
C GLY A 236 -10.37 7.39 7.78
N LEU A 237 -9.16 7.92 7.92
CA LEU A 237 -8.89 9.25 8.50
C LEU A 237 -9.21 10.41 7.58
N TYR A 238 -9.41 10.16 6.28
CA TYR A 238 -9.69 11.22 5.32
C TYR A 238 -11.17 11.33 4.97
N ASP A 239 -11.65 12.56 4.84
CA ASP A 239 -13.00 12.87 4.37
C ASP A 239 -13.05 12.97 2.84
N LYS A 240 -11.95 13.39 2.23
CA LYS A 240 -11.78 13.48 0.79
C LYS A 240 -10.39 13.02 0.39
N PHE A 241 -10.34 12.23 -0.66
CA PHE A 241 -9.10 11.81 -1.32
C PHE A 241 -9.27 11.91 -2.83
N TRP A 242 -8.24 12.40 -3.51
CA TRP A 242 -8.12 12.25 -4.94
C TRP A 242 -6.67 11.96 -5.32
N GLY A 243 -6.49 11.24 -6.41
CA GLY A 243 -5.18 10.96 -6.98
C GLY A 243 -5.26 10.84 -8.49
N ALA A 244 -4.15 11.12 -9.15
CA ALA A 244 -4.01 10.95 -10.59
C ALA A 244 -2.60 10.47 -10.95
N ALA A 245 -2.48 9.71 -12.04
CA ALA A 245 -1.20 9.34 -12.60
C ALA A 245 -1.25 9.33 -14.13
N ILE A 246 -0.10 9.67 -14.73
CA ILE A 246 0.19 9.45 -16.14
C ILE A 246 1.42 8.55 -16.19
N THR A 247 1.35 7.49 -16.97
CA THR A 247 2.42 6.49 -17.09
C THR A 247 2.74 6.23 -18.55
N TYR A 248 3.99 5.87 -18.82
CA TYR A 248 4.40 5.40 -20.12
C TYR A 248 5.19 4.10 -19.96
N LYS A 249 4.66 3.03 -20.55
CA LYS A 249 5.22 1.69 -20.49
C LYS A 249 5.29 1.07 -21.88
N ALA A 250 6.40 1.33 -22.56
CA ALA A 250 6.66 0.78 -23.90
C ALA A 250 8.15 0.64 -24.15
N GLY A 251 8.52 -0.42 -24.89
CA GLY A 251 9.92 -0.74 -25.15
C GLY A 251 10.69 -0.90 -23.83
N PRO A 252 11.84 -0.22 -23.67
CA PRO A 252 12.65 -0.29 -22.46
C PRO A 252 12.14 0.57 -21.29
N TRP A 253 11.14 1.42 -21.50
CA TRP A 253 10.67 2.43 -20.55
C TRP A 253 9.50 1.96 -19.72
N ASP A 254 9.55 2.21 -18.41
CA ASP A 254 8.42 2.11 -17.46
C ASP A 254 8.52 3.31 -16.52
N VAL A 255 7.89 4.43 -16.90
CA VAL A 255 8.04 5.72 -16.21
C VAL A 255 6.69 6.38 -15.99
N GLY A 256 6.62 7.29 -15.02
CA GLY A 256 5.38 8.01 -14.78
C GLY A 256 5.54 9.20 -13.85
N ILE A 257 4.44 9.94 -13.74
CA ILE A 257 4.17 10.94 -12.72
C ILE A 257 2.85 10.59 -12.04
N GLY A 258 2.84 10.61 -10.71
CA GLY A 258 1.65 10.34 -9.91
C GLY A 258 1.51 11.34 -8.77
N HIS A 259 0.26 11.69 -8.45
CA HIS A 259 -0.06 12.63 -7.39
C HIS A 259 -1.22 12.11 -6.55
N ASN A 260 -1.13 12.29 -5.22
CA ASN A 260 -2.23 12.03 -4.29
C ASN A 260 -2.43 13.24 -3.39
N HIS A 261 -3.68 13.50 -3.04
CA HIS A 261 -4.08 14.57 -2.13
C HIS A 261 -5.24 14.11 -1.26
N ALA A 262 -5.16 14.36 0.05
CA ALA A 262 -6.22 14.02 0.98
C ALA A 262 -6.49 15.17 1.97
N TYR A 263 -7.72 15.21 2.44
CA TYR A 263 -8.22 16.17 3.43
C TYR A 263 -8.80 15.42 4.62
N ASP A 264 -8.55 15.92 5.82
CA ASP A 264 -9.16 15.42 7.05
C ASP A 264 -10.66 15.78 7.15
N PRO A 265 -11.38 15.29 8.17
CA PRO A 265 -12.79 15.64 8.38
C PRO A 265 -13.06 17.13 8.64
N ALA A 266 -12.06 17.91 9.03
CA ALA A 266 -12.17 19.37 9.19
C ALA A 266 -11.96 20.10 7.84
N GLY A 267 -11.66 19.38 6.77
CA GLY A 267 -11.36 19.96 5.46
C GLY A 267 -9.94 20.48 5.31
N THR A 268 -9.04 20.16 6.26
CA THR A 268 -7.64 20.57 6.22
C THR A 268 -6.83 19.61 5.34
N PRO A 269 -5.96 20.10 4.42
CA PRO A 269 -5.05 19.25 3.66
C PRO A 269 -4.11 18.47 4.60
N SER A 270 -4.22 17.16 4.61
CA SER A 270 -3.48 16.27 5.51
C SER A 270 -2.49 15.35 4.81
N LEU A 271 -2.59 15.21 3.51
CA LEU A 271 -1.66 14.46 2.68
C LEU A 271 -1.53 15.11 1.32
N ARG A 272 -0.30 15.32 0.88
CA ARG A 272 0.03 15.62 -0.51
C ARG A 272 1.33 14.94 -0.88
N THR A 273 1.28 14.05 -1.86
CA THR A 273 2.46 13.39 -2.41
C THR A 273 2.51 13.57 -3.92
N THR A 274 3.71 13.71 -4.46
CA THR A 274 3.95 13.70 -5.90
C THR A 274 5.19 12.84 -6.16
N THR A 275 5.06 11.87 -7.03
CA THR A 275 6.17 11.01 -7.44
C THR A 275 6.41 11.17 -8.94
N ILE A 276 7.67 11.32 -9.32
CA ILE A 276 8.13 11.24 -10.71
C ILE A 276 9.23 10.19 -10.73
N GLY A 277 9.15 9.22 -11.62
CA GLY A 277 10.19 8.21 -11.70
C GLY A 277 9.78 6.98 -12.48
N GLY A 278 10.64 5.97 -12.39
CA GLY A 278 10.45 4.69 -13.07
C GLY A 278 11.76 4.03 -13.39
N SER A 279 11.77 3.26 -14.48
CA SER A 279 12.92 2.45 -14.87
C SER A 279 13.16 2.42 -16.39
N TYR A 280 14.42 2.15 -16.75
CA TYR A 280 14.89 1.92 -18.11
C TYR A 280 15.63 0.60 -18.19
N SER A 281 15.22 -0.29 -19.10
CA SER A 281 15.84 -1.62 -19.30
C SER A 281 16.79 -1.58 -20.50
N TRP A 282 18.02 -2.10 -20.32
CA TRP A 282 19.02 -2.20 -21.38
C TRP A 282 19.79 -3.51 -21.25
N ASN A 283 19.57 -4.44 -22.15
CA ASN A 283 20.11 -5.80 -22.07
C ASN A 283 19.80 -6.44 -20.71
N ASP A 284 20.83 -6.83 -19.95
CA ASP A 284 20.70 -7.43 -18.61
C ASP A 284 20.59 -6.38 -17.48
N TRP A 285 20.64 -5.11 -17.82
CA TRP A 285 20.57 -4.00 -16.88
C TRP A 285 19.14 -3.41 -16.82
N LYS A 286 18.75 -3.01 -15.63
CA LYS A 286 17.59 -2.16 -15.41
C LYS A 286 17.95 -1.04 -14.46
N PHE A 287 17.86 0.19 -14.92
CA PHE A 287 18.19 1.39 -14.16
C PHE A 287 16.92 2.02 -13.62
N PHE A 288 17.00 2.57 -12.42
CA PHE A 288 15.89 3.21 -11.73
C PHE A 288 16.25 4.61 -11.31
N ALA A 289 15.27 5.51 -11.38
CA ALA A 289 15.38 6.85 -10.80
C ALA A 289 14.01 7.29 -10.30
N GLY A 290 13.98 8.00 -9.16
CA GLY A 290 12.77 8.49 -8.56
C GLY A 290 12.99 9.80 -7.80
N TRP A 291 11.97 10.65 -7.84
CA TRP A 291 11.79 11.84 -7.06
C TRP A 291 10.42 11.79 -6.39
N HIS A 292 10.34 12.07 -5.09
CA HIS A 292 9.13 11.97 -4.30
C HIS A 292 9.00 13.14 -3.34
N ASP A 293 8.05 14.03 -3.57
CA ASP A 293 7.71 15.15 -2.69
C ASP A 293 6.56 14.76 -1.77
N GLN A 294 6.76 14.95 -0.47
CA GLN A 294 5.75 14.69 0.55
C GLN A 294 5.49 15.95 1.37
N ARG A 295 4.21 16.30 1.53
CA ARG A 295 3.79 17.39 2.41
C ARG A 295 2.57 16.97 3.19
N ASN A 296 2.77 16.85 4.49
CA ASN A 296 1.73 16.59 5.47
C ASN A 296 1.97 17.52 6.66
N ARG A 297 1.57 18.78 6.50
CA ARG A 297 1.71 19.81 7.54
C ARG A 297 0.63 19.74 8.61
N HIS A 298 -0.33 18.84 8.45
CA HIS A 298 -1.39 18.58 9.43
C HIS A 298 -1.71 17.08 9.39
N SER A 299 -1.33 16.38 10.46
CA SER A 299 -1.59 14.94 10.52
C SER A 299 -3.04 14.67 10.90
N ALA A 300 -3.73 13.90 10.06
CA ALA A 300 -5.07 13.41 10.38
C ALA A 300 -5.09 12.47 11.61
N LEU A 301 -3.94 11.97 12.06
CA LEU A 301 -3.78 11.17 13.29
C LEU A 301 -3.75 12.01 14.57
N LEU A 302 -3.52 13.32 14.46
CA LEU A 302 -3.37 14.18 15.64
C LEU A 302 -4.54 14.10 16.64
N PRO A 303 -5.82 14.13 16.21
CA PRO A 303 -6.94 13.95 17.13
C PRO A 303 -6.93 12.61 17.85
N THR A 304 -6.51 11.54 17.18
CA THR A 304 -6.40 10.19 17.76
C THR A 304 -5.34 10.13 18.85
N TYR A 305 -4.18 10.73 18.65
CA TYR A 305 -3.13 10.82 19.65
C TYR A 305 -3.57 11.63 20.88
N ILE A 306 -4.24 12.76 20.66
CA ILE A 306 -4.75 13.59 21.76
C ILE A 306 -5.81 12.84 22.57
N ALA A 307 -6.76 12.20 21.91
CA ALA A 307 -7.77 11.38 22.58
C ALA A 307 -7.14 10.20 23.35
N GLY A 308 -6.09 9.57 22.79
CA GLY A 308 -5.32 8.53 23.49
C GLY A 308 -4.64 9.04 24.76
N TRP A 309 -4.05 10.23 24.71
CA TRP A 309 -3.51 10.88 25.90
C TRP A 309 -4.60 11.09 26.96
N ASP A 310 -5.71 11.71 26.60
CA ASP A 310 -6.78 12.04 27.54
C ASP A 310 -7.40 10.81 28.18
N ALA A 311 -7.52 9.71 27.42
CA ALA A 311 -8.10 8.46 27.91
C ALA A 311 -7.14 7.61 28.76
N GLN A 312 -5.86 7.56 28.40
CA GLN A 312 -4.92 6.55 28.94
C GLN A 312 -3.83 7.17 29.84
N ILE A 313 -3.40 8.40 29.57
CA ILE A 313 -2.29 9.05 30.28
C ILE A 313 -2.80 10.00 31.35
N ALA A 314 -3.73 10.87 31.01
CA ALA A 314 -4.22 11.89 31.93
C ALA A 314 -4.72 11.34 33.28
N PRO A 315 -5.44 10.21 33.37
CA PRO A 315 -5.86 9.64 34.65
C PRO A 315 -4.66 9.22 35.52
N GLN A 316 -3.55 8.79 34.95
CA GLN A 316 -2.36 8.38 35.67
C GLN A 316 -1.54 9.57 36.20
N LEU A 317 -1.76 10.77 35.66
CA LEU A 317 -1.13 12.02 36.07
C LEU A 317 -1.92 12.73 37.19
N ALA A 318 -3.13 12.28 37.52
CA ALA A 318 -3.97 12.89 38.53
C ALA A 318 -3.27 13.13 39.89
N PRO A 319 -2.41 12.21 40.40
CA PRO A 319 -1.66 12.43 41.62
C PRO A 319 -0.67 13.60 41.60
N LEU A 320 -0.27 14.07 40.40
CA LEU A 320 0.65 15.18 40.22
C LEU A 320 -0.06 16.56 40.29
N GLY A 321 -1.38 16.55 40.41
CA GLY A 321 -2.23 17.74 40.42
C GLY A 321 -2.59 18.27 39.03
N PRO A 322 -3.71 19.01 38.94
CA PRO A 322 -4.28 19.43 37.66
C PRO A 322 -3.37 20.37 36.85
N ALA A 323 -2.64 21.26 37.49
CA ALA A 323 -1.73 22.19 36.80
C ALA A 323 -0.57 21.46 36.12
N THR A 324 0.04 20.48 36.81
CA THR A 324 1.12 19.65 36.26
C THR A 324 0.60 18.78 35.11
N GLY A 325 -0.56 18.16 35.28
CA GLY A 325 -1.21 17.37 34.25
C GLY A 325 -1.50 18.19 32.98
N ALA A 326 -2.03 19.41 33.12
CA ALA A 326 -2.28 20.31 32.00
C ALA A 326 -0.98 20.77 31.31
N ALA A 327 0.07 21.09 32.04
CA ALA A 327 1.38 21.45 31.50
C ALA A 327 2.00 20.29 30.68
N LEU A 328 1.96 19.08 31.19
CA LEU A 328 2.48 17.89 30.49
C LEU A 328 1.64 17.58 29.23
N ARG A 329 0.32 17.73 29.31
CA ARG A 329 -0.53 17.60 28.13
C ARG A 329 -0.19 18.64 27.05
N ALA A 330 0.06 19.89 27.43
CA ALA A 330 0.46 20.93 26.48
C ALA A 330 1.80 20.60 25.80
N VAL A 331 2.80 20.13 26.57
CA VAL A 331 4.07 19.65 26.01
C VAL A 331 3.84 18.50 25.02
N PHE A 332 3.03 17.51 25.39
CA PHE A 332 2.72 16.40 24.49
C PHE A 332 2.02 16.87 23.21
N VAL A 333 0.96 17.68 23.32
CA VAL A 333 0.22 18.18 22.16
C VAL A 333 1.13 18.98 21.22
N ASN A 334 2.00 19.82 21.76
CA ASN A 334 2.96 20.58 20.96
C ASN A 334 3.95 19.63 20.23
N ASN A 335 4.49 18.62 20.94
CA ASN A 335 5.40 17.68 20.37
C ASN A 335 4.77 16.87 19.23
N ILE A 336 3.60 16.27 19.49
CA ILE A 336 2.95 15.43 18.49
C ILE A 336 2.46 16.25 17.29
N SER A 337 1.99 17.50 17.54
CA SER A 337 1.60 18.41 16.47
C SER A 337 2.77 18.76 15.56
N PHE A 338 3.95 18.97 16.11
CA PHE A 338 5.16 19.28 15.35
C PHE A 338 5.70 18.02 14.64
N ASN A 339 5.89 16.94 15.38
CA ASN A 339 6.58 15.74 14.89
C ASN A 339 5.70 14.85 13.98
N SER A 340 4.38 15.03 13.99
CA SER A 340 3.48 14.38 13.03
C SER A 340 3.39 15.12 11.69
N GLN A 341 3.97 16.30 11.57
CA GLN A 341 4.11 17.02 10.31
C GLN A 341 5.23 16.42 9.47
N GLN A 342 5.08 16.54 8.16
CA GLN A 342 6.09 16.13 7.21
C GLN A 342 6.16 17.12 6.05
N ASP A 343 7.34 17.60 5.76
CA ASP A 343 7.68 18.32 4.53
C ASP A 343 9.05 17.83 4.09
N ALA A 344 9.10 16.98 3.07
CA ALA A 344 10.33 16.33 2.68
C ALA A 344 10.36 15.99 1.19
N VAL A 345 11.57 15.84 0.65
CA VAL A 345 11.80 15.35 -0.71
C VAL A 345 12.69 14.12 -0.66
N GLY A 346 12.22 13.03 -1.24
CA GLY A 346 12.96 11.80 -1.45
C GLY A 346 13.55 11.73 -2.86
N TYR A 347 14.75 11.21 -2.96
CA TYR A 347 15.42 10.89 -4.23
C TYR A 347 15.91 9.45 -4.17
N GLN A 348 15.83 8.77 -5.30
CA GLN A 348 16.43 7.45 -5.44
C GLN A 348 17.09 7.33 -6.81
N THR A 349 18.20 6.59 -6.83
CA THR A 349 18.76 5.96 -8.03
C THR A 349 19.25 4.57 -7.70
N GLY A 350 19.20 3.68 -8.68
CA GLY A 350 19.68 2.32 -8.49
C GLY A 350 19.64 1.51 -9.77
N LEU A 351 20.08 0.28 -9.64
CA LEU A 351 20.17 -0.63 -10.76
C LEU A 351 19.86 -2.08 -10.32
N GLN A 352 19.42 -2.84 -11.29
CA GLN A 352 19.38 -4.31 -11.24
C GLN A 352 20.22 -4.85 -12.40
N TYR A 353 21.04 -5.86 -12.12
CA TYR A 353 21.81 -6.55 -13.14
C TYR A 353 21.53 -8.02 -13.09
N ARG A 354 21.02 -8.58 -14.19
CA ARG A 354 20.77 -10.00 -14.34
C ARG A 354 22.07 -10.73 -14.56
N THR A 355 22.33 -11.77 -13.77
CA THR A 355 23.56 -12.57 -13.86
C THR A 355 23.24 -14.05 -13.57
N GLY A 356 23.43 -14.89 -14.56
CA GLY A 356 23.10 -16.30 -14.47
C GLY A 356 21.65 -16.53 -14.03
N PRO A 357 21.40 -17.37 -13.01
CA PRO A 357 20.06 -17.66 -12.51
C PRO A 357 19.53 -16.61 -11.51
N GLY A 358 20.17 -15.45 -11.41
CA GLY A 358 19.78 -14.44 -10.44
C GLY A 358 19.93 -13.02 -10.94
N ARG A 359 19.80 -12.06 -9.98
CA ARG A 359 20.05 -10.64 -10.22
C ARG A 359 20.67 -9.96 -8.98
N VAL A 360 21.58 -9.07 -9.23
CA VAL A 360 22.12 -8.12 -8.23
C VAL A 360 21.25 -6.87 -8.24
N LEU A 361 20.98 -6.30 -7.08
CA LEU A 361 20.27 -5.03 -6.90
C LEU A 361 21.16 -4.08 -6.08
N ALA A 362 21.28 -2.84 -6.50
CA ALA A 362 21.99 -1.82 -5.74
C ALA A 362 21.27 -0.48 -5.85
N SER A 363 21.12 0.23 -4.72
CA SER A 363 20.48 1.55 -4.70
C SER A 363 21.08 2.48 -3.66
N ILE A 364 20.93 3.76 -3.94
CA ILE A 364 21.05 4.84 -2.98
C ILE A 364 19.75 5.65 -3.00
N ALA A 365 19.23 5.95 -1.81
CA ALA A 365 18.09 6.84 -1.65
C ALA A 365 18.38 7.88 -0.57
N ARG A 366 17.90 9.11 -0.76
CA ARG A 366 18.03 10.18 0.22
C ARG A 366 16.66 10.81 0.47
N GLN A 367 16.37 11.02 1.74
CA GLN A 367 15.29 11.86 2.23
C GLN A 367 15.88 13.17 2.72
N ASN A 368 15.47 14.27 2.13
CA ASN A 368 15.80 15.63 2.55
C ASN A 368 14.61 16.20 3.31
N ASP A 369 14.75 16.31 4.62
CA ASP A 369 13.75 16.89 5.52
C ASP A 369 13.79 18.42 5.42
N ARG A 370 12.67 19.02 5.06
CA ARG A 370 12.53 20.49 4.99
C ARG A 370 11.90 21.09 6.25
N MET A 371 11.68 20.25 7.27
CA MET A 371 11.25 20.72 8.59
C MET A 371 12.44 21.36 9.34
N PRO A 372 12.19 22.21 10.35
CA PRO A 372 13.26 22.83 11.15
C PRO A 372 14.22 21.84 11.82
N SER A 373 13.77 20.59 12.06
CA SER A 373 14.61 19.50 12.58
C SER A 373 15.72 19.10 11.63
N ASN A 374 15.54 19.33 10.32
CA ASN A 374 16.49 18.93 9.27
C ASN A 374 16.97 17.48 9.44
N SER A 375 16.02 16.58 9.68
CA SER A 375 16.25 15.16 10.02
C SER A 375 16.40 14.33 8.75
N ASP A 376 17.47 14.58 8.01
CA ASP A 376 17.78 13.90 6.76
C ASP A 376 18.13 12.43 6.98
N ALA A 377 17.95 11.62 5.94
CA ALA A 377 18.41 10.24 5.94
C ALA A 377 18.91 9.81 4.56
N THR A 378 19.95 8.96 4.55
CA THR A 378 20.49 8.38 3.32
C THR A 378 20.58 6.88 3.45
N LEU A 379 19.89 6.16 2.57
CA LEU A 379 19.89 4.70 2.46
C LEU A 379 20.89 4.25 1.41
N PHE A 380 21.68 3.24 1.75
CA PHE A 380 22.49 2.43 0.85
C PHE A 380 22.03 0.98 0.96
N ALA A 381 21.79 0.34 -0.18
CA ALA A 381 21.34 -1.04 -0.20
C ALA A 381 22.00 -1.85 -1.31
N LEU A 382 22.32 -3.10 -0.97
CA LEU A 382 22.83 -4.11 -1.89
C LEU A 382 22.10 -5.41 -1.67
N GLY A 383 21.64 -6.04 -2.73
CA GLY A 383 20.89 -7.28 -2.66
C GLY A 383 21.22 -8.25 -3.79
N TYR A 384 20.90 -9.51 -3.57
CA TYR A 384 20.96 -10.55 -4.57
C TYR A 384 19.73 -11.45 -4.46
N ASN A 385 19.08 -11.70 -5.61
CA ASN A 385 18.03 -12.70 -5.74
C ASN A 385 18.57 -13.86 -6.57
N TYR A 386 18.40 -15.10 -6.09
CA TYR A 386 18.70 -16.32 -6.81
C TYR A 386 17.41 -17.07 -7.13
N TYR A 387 17.12 -17.29 -8.41
CA TYR A 387 15.90 -17.93 -8.87
C TYR A 387 16.05 -19.44 -8.92
N LEU A 388 15.40 -20.16 -8.00
CA LEU A 388 15.30 -21.62 -8.00
C LEU A 388 14.33 -22.09 -9.09
N SER A 389 13.31 -21.28 -9.39
CA SER A 389 12.35 -21.51 -10.46
C SER A 389 11.71 -20.18 -10.88
N LYS A 390 10.77 -20.21 -11.85
CA LYS A 390 9.95 -19.03 -12.21
C LYS A 390 9.10 -18.50 -11.06
N ARG A 391 8.84 -19.32 -10.03
CA ARG A 391 7.95 -18.99 -8.91
C ARG A 391 8.67 -18.91 -7.56
N THR A 392 9.91 -19.42 -7.46
CA THR A 392 10.63 -19.52 -6.19
C THR A 392 12.00 -18.87 -6.32
N ASP A 393 12.29 -17.97 -5.43
CA ASP A 393 13.61 -17.33 -5.30
C ASP A 393 14.05 -17.24 -3.83
N ILE A 394 15.36 -17.24 -3.65
CA ILE A 394 16.03 -16.92 -2.40
C ILE A 394 16.62 -15.52 -2.57
N TYR A 395 16.58 -14.72 -1.52
CA TYR A 395 17.16 -13.38 -1.54
C TYR A 395 18.03 -13.12 -0.31
N ALA A 396 19.05 -12.29 -0.50
CA ALA A 396 19.86 -11.73 0.56
C ALA A 396 20.00 -10.21 0.32
N VAL A 397 19.79 -9.40 1.35
CA VAL A 397 19.87 -7.94 1.24
C VAL A 397 20.55 -7.37 2.48
N ALA A 398 21.55 -6.52 2.25
CA ALA A 398 22.17 -5.67 3.25
C ALA A 398 21.73 -4.22 3.03
N SER A 399 21.35 -3.52 4.08
CA SER A 399 20.94 -2.12 4.04
C SER A 399 21.52 -1.34 5.20
N TYR A 400 21.89 -0.08 4.91
CA TYR A 400 22.43 0.87 5.85
C TYR A 400 21.76 2.23 5.65
N ILE A 401 21.21 2.80 6.72
CA ILE A 401 20.63 4.13 6.72
C ILE A 401 21.48 5.02 7.61
N LYS A 402 22.09 6.06 7.01
CA LYS A 402 22.69 7.16 7.74
C LYS A 402 21.57 8.11 8.13
N ASN A 403 21.36 8.29 9.42
CA ASN A 403 20.42 9.25 10.00
C ASN A 403 21.18 10.50 10.45
N ASP A 404 20.72 11.67 10.07
CA ASP A 404 21.25 12.95 10.51
C ASP A 404 20.30 13.58 11.55
N ASN A 405 20.82 14.38 12.46
CA ASN A 405 20.11 15.10 13.53
C ASN A 405 19.18 14.19 14.35
N GLU A 406 17.87 14.38 14.25
CA GLU A 406 16.84 13.64 15.01
C GLU A 406 16.21 12.50 14.23
N ALA A 407 16.69 12.20 13.01
CA ALA A 407 16.18 11.12 12.21
C ALA A 407 16.35 9.76 12.92
N GLN A 408 15.34 8.90 12.81
CA GLN A 408 15.31 7.56 13.40
C GLN A 408 14.85 6.50 12.36
N TYR A 409 15.19 6.69 11.10
CA TYR A 409 14.82 5.73 10.07
C TYR A 409 15.54 4.41 10.26
N SER A 410 14.80 3.32 10.06
CA SER A 410 15.29 1.96 10.17
C SER A 410 14.82 1.13 8.97
N PRO A 411 15.64 0.18 8.46
CA PRO A 411 15.29 -0.60 7.29
C PRO A 411 13.98 -1.37 7.47
N ALA A 412 13.10 -1.27 6.46
CA ALA A 412 11.77 -1.87 6.44
C ALA A 412 11.75 -3.28 5.81
N THR A 413 10.56 -3.82 5.61
CA THR A 413 10.27 -4.98 4.76
C THR A 413 9.10 -4.63 3.84
N ALA A 414 8.79 -5.46 2.86
CA ALA A 414 7.56 -5.30 2.07
C ALA A 414 6.29 -5.56 2.93
N GLY A 415 6.44 -6.35 3.98
CA GLY A 415 5.33 -6.71 4.88
C GLY A 415 5.09 -5.69 5.98
N ALA A 416 6.15 -5.05 6.50
CA ALA A 416 6.07 -4.23 7.70
C ALA A 416 7.02 -3.03 7.66
N PRO A 417 6.65 -1.90 8.28
CA PRO A 417 7.56 -0.78 8.52
C PRO A 417 8.79 -1.18 9.33
N GLY A 418 9.92 -0.51 9.10
CA GLY A 418 11.18 -0.78 9.77
C GLY A 418 11.20 -0.43 11.26
N GLY A 419 10.25 0.39 11.72
CA GLY A 419 10.28 0.96 13.05
C GLY A 419 11.30 2.09 13.18
N PHE A 420 11.83 2.27 14.38
CA PHE A 420 12.75 3.35 14.71
C PHE A 420 14.08 2.82 15.19
N THR A 421 15.17 3.55 14.94
CA THR A 421 16.45 3.29 15.63
C THR A 421 16.32 3.60 17.11
N PRO A 422 17.18 3.00 17.98
CA PRO A 422 17.09 3.20 19.44
C PRO A 422 17.17 4.65 19.90
N SER A 423 17.93 5.48 19.18
CA SER A 423 18.16 6.86 19.55
C SER A 423 18.10 7.79 18.32
N PRO A 424 17.79 9.09 18.50
CA PRO A 424 17.87 10.10 17.47
C PRO A 424 19.28 10.18 16.86
N GLY A 425 19.35 10.32 15.52
CA GLY A 425 20.59 10.38 14.78
C GLY A 425 21.36 9.05 14.69
N GLU A 426 20.85 8.00 15.33
CA GLU A 426 21.49 6.69 15.26
C GLU A 426 21.22 6.01 13.92
N ASN A 427 22.29 5.44 13.33
CA ASN A 427 22.21 4.84 12.00
C ASN A 427 21.47 3.49 12.02
N GLY A 428 20.57 3.30 11.07
CA GLY A 428 19.86 2.04 10.85
C GLY A 428 20.74 1.04 10.08
N ARG A 429 20.65 -0.24 10.42
CA ARG A 429 21.33 -1.34 9.70
C ARG A 429 20.45 -2.56 9.71
N ALA A 430 20.40 -3.28 8.59
CA ALA A 430 19.76 -4.57 8.54
C ALA A 430 20.45 -5.51 7.54
N PHE A 431 20.37 -6.79 7.85
CA PHE A 431 20.64 -7.88 6.92
C PHE A 431 19.42 -8.79 6.89
N GLN A 432 18.97 -9.14 5.69
CA GLN A 432 17.81 -9.97 5.44
C GLN A 432 18.20 -11.14 4.55
N LEU A 433 17.72 -12.34 4.89
CA LEU A 433 17.85 -13.55 4.09
C LEU A 433 16.49 -14.23 4.09
N GLY A 434 15.95 -14.55 2.92
CA GLY A 434 14.63 -15.15 2.86
C GLY A 434 14.38 -15.98 1.60
N VAL A 435 13.24 -16.66 1.61
CA VAL A 435 12.70 -17.41 0.50
C VAL A 435 11.31 -16.91 0.17
N ARG A 436 11.06 -16.74 -1.12
CA ARG A 436 9.76 -16.31 -1.63
C ARG A 436 9.24 -17.32 -2.65
N HIS A 437 7.98 -17.72 -2.49
CA HIS A 437 7.25 -18.57 -3.42
C HIS A 437 5.95 -17.91 -3.86
N ARG A 438 5.70 -17.92 -5.16
CA ARG A 438 4.46 -17.43 -5.80
C ARG A 438 3.65 -18.61 -6.32
N PHE A 439 2.36 -18.69 -6.00
CA PHE A 439 1.48 -19.77 -6.42
C PHE A 439 0.19 -19.28 -7.07
#